data_406585bdf583bf8dc3d0194395834e36
#
_entry.id   406585bdf583bf8dc3d0194395834e36
#
_cell.length_a   1.000
_cell.length_b   1.000
_cell.length_c   1.000
_cell.angle_alpha   90.00
_cell.angle_beta   90.00
_cell.angle_gamma   90.00
#
_symmetry.space_group_name_H-M   'P 1'
#
loop_
_entity.id
_entity.type
_entity.pdbx_description
1 polymer ?
#
loop_
_entity_poly.entity_id
_entity_poly.type
_entity_poly.pdbx_seq_one_letter_code
_entity_poly.pdbx_strand_id
1 'polypeptide(L)'
;MDKDKRYEDAVEMFQDAHPNQSIRIKCKEALGFCYIHMDWLDAAITTLKEGIDAYQGPQDDDLPKDMRYLLVDALEKNARKLKSVDNAREALEVASSLLQIDIRYRDIRERVNGLNALIKELQEVSNTTA
;
A
#
# COMPACT_ATOMS: atom_id res chain seq x y z
N MET A 1 13.31 23.93 3.31
CA MET A 1 12.01 23.47 3.86
C MET A 1 12.10 21.97 4.13
N ASP A 2 11.71 21.56 5.30
CA ASP A 2 11.74 20.16 5.68
C ASP A 2 10.70 19.38 4.89
N LYS A 3 11.12 18.33 4.20
CA LYS A 3 10.26 17.46 3.41
C LYS A 3 9.20 16.79 4.29
N ASP A 4 9.57 16.37 5.49
CA ASP A 4 8.66 15.72 6.43
C ASP A 4 7.55 16.66 6.88
N LYS A 5 7.87 17.94 7.10
CA LYS A 5 6.86 18.93 7.50
C LYS A 5 5.77 19.08 6.43
N ARG A 6 6.16 19.04 5.17
CA ARG A 6 5.19 19.15 4.06
C ARG A 6 4.20 17.98 4.06
N TYR A 7 4.69 16.76 4.33
CA TYR A 7 3.81 15.61 4.43
C TYR A 7 2.95 15.67 5.68
N GLU A 8 3.50 16.12 6.81
CA GLU A 8 2.72 16.30 8.05
C GLU A 8 1.58 17.29 7.86
N ASP A 9 1.85 18.43 7.23
CA ASP A 9 0.82 19.44 6.95
C ASP A 9 -0.27 18.88 6.04
N ALA A 10 0.10 18.08 5.04
CA ALA A 10 -0.85 17.45 4.14
C ALA A 10 -1.71 16.42 4.88
N VAL A 11 -1.13 15.63 5.78
CA VAL A 11 -1.87 14.66 6.59
C VAL A 11 -2.92 15.38 7.43
N GLU A 12 -2.54 16.46 8.10
CA GLU A 12 -3.46 17.23 8.92
C GLU A 12 -4.64 17.76 8.10
N MET A 13 -4.36 18.29 6.91
CA MET A 13 -5.40 18.81 6.01
C MET A 13 -6.36 17.70 5.58
N PHE A 14 -5.85 16.53 5.21
CA PHE A 14 -6.69 15.42 4.76
C PHE A 14 -7.50 14.80 5.89
N GLN A 15 -6.97 14.78 7.11
CA GLN A 15 -7.69 14.29 8.28
C GLN A 15 -8.88 15.18 8.63
N ASP A 16 -8.78 16.47 8.36
CA ASP A 16 -9.83 17.44 8.64
C ASP A 16 -10.89 17.52 7.54
N ALA A 17 -10.68 16.86 6.40
CA ALA A 17 -11.62 16.91 5.29
C ALA A 17 -12.87 16.08 5.59
N HIS A 18 -14.04 16.74 5.57
CA HIS A 18 -15.30 16.12 5.98
C HIS A 18 -16.39 16.01 4.92
N PRO A 19 -16.16 16.18 3.65
CA PRO A 19 -17.31 16.24 2.74
C PRO A 19 -17.99 14.88 2.57
N ASN A 20 -18.42 14.54 1.38
CA ASN A 20 -19.08 13.27 1.13
C ASN A 20 -18.08 12.10 1.15
N GLN A 21 -18.61 10.88 1.14
CA GLN A 21 -17.81 9.67 1.24
C GLN A 21 -16.78 9.52 0.12
N SER A 22 -17.11 9.98 -1.10
CA SER A 22 -16.20 9.92 -2.24
C SER A 22 -14.92 10.72 -1.97
N ILE A 23 -15.07 11.93 -1.42
CA ILE A 23 -13.91 12.77 -1.09
C ILE A 23 -13.13 12.17 0.08
N ARG A 24 -13.83 11.59 1.07
CA ARG A 24 -13.18 10.93 2.20
C ARG A 24 -12.30 9.79 1.74
N ILE A 25 -12.75 8.99 0.77
CA ILE A 25 -11.95 7.88 0.24
C ILE A 25 -10.74 8.40 -0.53
N LYS A 26 -10.90 9.47 -1.33
CA LYS A 26 -9.77 10.11 -1.99
C LYS A 26 -8.74 10.64 -0.98
N CYS A 27 -9.22 11.17 0.14
CA CYS A 27 -8.34 11.61 1.22
C CYS A 27 -7.57 10.43 1.82
N LYS A 28 -8.17 9.26 1.92
CA LYS A 28 -7.47 8.08 2.42
C LYS A 28 -6.35 7.64 1.47
N GLU A 29 -6.56 7.74 0.16
CA GLU A 29 -5.48 7.49 -0.81
C GLU A 29 -4.32 8.48 -0.58
N ALA A 30 -4.63 9.75 -0.48
CA ALA A 30 -3.63 10.80 -0.27
C ALA A 30 -2.90 10.63 1.06
N LEU A 31 -3.63 10.28 2.12
CA LEU A 31 -3.05 9.98 3.44
C LEU A 31 -2.10 8.80 3.36
N GLY A 32 -2.52 7.72 2.70
CA GLY A 32 -1.67 6.54 2.53
C GLY A 32 -0.36 6.90 1.83
N PHE A 33 -0.43 7.68 0.77
CA PHE A 33 0.76 8.16 0.06
C PHE A 33 1.68 8.95 0.99
N CYS A 34 1.13 9.90 1.76
CA CYS A 34 1.92 10.71 2.69
C CYS A 34 2.58 9.86 3.75
N TYR A 35 1.84 8.91 4.35
CA TYR A 35 2.38 8.03 5.38
C TYR A 35 3.54 7.18 4.86
N ILE A 36 3.43 6.68 3.61
CA ILE A 36 4.53 5.91 2.99
C ILE A 36 5.79 6.77 2.92
N HIS A 37 5.64 8.02 2.47
CA HIS A 37 6.78 8.93 2.33
C HIS A 37 7.39 9.36 3.66
N MET A 38 6.60 9.31 4.75
CA MET A 38 7.08 9.57 6.11
C MET A 38 7.63 8.31 6.79
N ASP A 39 7.63 7.19 6.09
CA ASP A 39 8.01 5.88 6.64
C ASP A 39 7.09 5.42 7.79
N TRP A 40 5.86 5.92 7.82
CA TRP A 40 4.83 5.47 8.76
C TRP A 40 4.02 4.37 8.09
N LEU A 41 4.65 3.22 7.93
CA LEU A 41 4.12 2.15 7.07
C LEU A 41 2.88 1.48 7.65
N ASP A 42 2.81 1.29 8.98
CA ASP A 42 1.61 0.72 9.62
C ASP A 42 0.40 1.62 9.43
N ALA A 43 0.58 2.93 9.59
CA ALA A 43 -0.49 3.91 9.37
C ALA A 43 -0.95 3.89 7.91
N ALA A 44 0.00 3.79 6.98
CA ALA A 44 -0.32 3.72 5.55
C ALA A 44 -1.14 2.47 5.23
N ILE A 45 -0.72 1.32 5.75
CA ILE A 45 -1.39 0.03 5.52
C ILE A 45 -2.83 0.10 6.03
N THR A 46 -3.03 0.54 7.26
CA THR A 46 -4.35 0.65 7.87
C THR A 46 -5.25 1.60 7.07
N THR A 47 -4.75 2.78 6.74
CA THR A 47 -5.51 3.81 6.04
C THR A 47 -5.92 3.34 4.64
N LEU A 48 -5.01 2.71 3.90
CA LEU A 48 -5.30 2.22 2.56
C LEU A 48 -6.29 1.06 2.58
N LYS A 49 -6.18 0.15 3.54
CA LYS A 49 -7.17 -0.93 3.70
C LYS A 49 -8.57 -0.37 3.97
N GLU A 50 -8.66 0.63 4.85
CA GLU A 50 -9.93 1.28 5.15
C GLU A 50 -10.52 1.93 3.90
N GLY A 51 -9.70 2.60 3.10
CA GLY A 51 -10.15 3.23 1.86
C GLY A 51 -10.66 2.23 0.83
N ILE A 52 -9.94 1.12 0.65
CA ILE A 52 -10.33 0.05 -0.27
C ILE A 52 -11.65 -0.57 0.18
N ASP A 53 -11.79 -0.88 1.46
CA ASP A 53 -13.00 -1.50 2.01
C ASP A 53 -14.21 -0.58 1.94
N ALA A 54 -14.00 0.72 2.06
CA ALA A 54 -15.08 1.71 2.01
C ALA A 54 -15.55 2.00 0.58
N TYR A 55 -14.75 1.66 -0.42
CA TYR A 55 -15.09 1.96 -1.82
C TYR A 55 -16.21 1.05 -2.31
N GLN A 56 -17.30 1.64 -2.79
CA GLN A 56 -18.49 0.89 -3.19
C GLN A 56 -18.68 0.80 -4.70
N GLY A 57 -17.82 1.42 -5.49
CA GLY A 57 -17.87 1.34 -6.94
C GLY A 57 -17.18 0.11 -7.49
N PRO A 58 -17.08 0.01 -8.83
CA PRO A 58 -16.37 -1.11 -9.47
C PRO A 58 -14.91 -1.16 -9.04
N GLN A 59 -14.40 -2.38 -8.82
CA GLN A 59 -13.02 -2.56 -8.35
C GLN A 59 -11.98 -2.26 -9.44
N ASP A 60 -12.40 -2.18 -10.69
CA ASP A 60 -11.52 -1.79 -11.79
C ASP A 60 -11.48 -0.26 -12.03
N ASP A 61 -12.15 0.52 -11.20
CA ASP A 61 -12.00 1.98 -11.21
C ASP A 61 -10.57 2.36 -10.79
N ASP A 62 -10.13 3.55 -11.22
CA ASP A 62 -8.76 4.01 -10.94
C ASP A 62 -8.47 4.12 -9.45
N LEU A 63 -9.39 4.65 -8.67
CA LEU A 63 -9.15 4.91 -7.24
C LEU A 63 -8.84 3.63 -6.46
N PRO A 64 -9.67 2.57 -6.51
CA PRO A 64 -9.33 1.34 -5.79
C PRO A 64 -8.07 0.66 -6.33
N LYS A 65 -7.81 0.73 -7.63
CA LYS A 65 -6.56 0.18 -8.19
C LYS A 65 -5.35 0.93 -7.65
N ASP A 66 -5.42 2.26 -7.61
CA ASP A 66 -4.32 3.09 -7.09
C ASP A 66 -4.09 2.83 -5.60
N MET A 67 -5.16 2.70 -4.82
CA MET A 67 -5.04 2.37 -3.38
C MET A 67 -4.41 1.00 -3.16
N ARG A 68 -4.78 0.00 -3.97
CA ARG A 68 -4.16 -1.32 -3.89
C ARG A 68 -2.68 -1.27 -4.23
N TYR A 69 -2.31 -0.50 -5.24
CA TYR A 69 -0.91 -0.35 -5.63
C TYR A 69 -0.08 0.28 -4.51
N LEU A 70 -0.62 1.33 -3.88
CA LEU A 70 0.03 1.95 -2.72
C LEU A 70 0.13 0.99 -1.54
N LEU A 71 -0.90 0.17 -1.33
CA LEU A 71 -0.89 -0.83 -0.26
C LEU A 71 0.19 -1.88 -0.50
N VAL A 72 0.34 -2.34 -1.75
CA VAL A 72 1.44 -3.26 -2.11
C VAL A 72 2.78 -2.63 -1.78
N ASP A 73 2.97 -1.37 -2.13
CA ASP A 73 4.22 -0.66 -1.87
C ASP A 73 4.51 -0.57 -0.37
N ALA A 74 3.51 -0.20 0.42
CA ALA A 74 3.66 -0.09 1.87
C ALA A 74 3.98 -1.45 2.51
N LEU A 75 3.27 -2.50 2.10
CA LEU A 75 3.49 -3.85 2.62
C LEU A 75 4.86 -4.38 2.23
N GLU A 76 5.29 -4.16 1.00
CA GLU A 76 6.61 -4.59 0.54
C GLU A 76 7.72 -3.88 1.32
N LYS A 77 7.61 -2.56 1.48
CA LYS A 77 8.58 -1.79 2.26
C LYS A 77 8.63 -2.26 3.71
N ASN A 78 7.48 -2.53 4.30
CA ASN A 78 7.40 -3.03 5.68
C ASN A 78 7.99 -4.44 5.78
N ALA A 79 7.76 -5.29 4.79
CA ALA A 79 8.34 -6.63 4.72
C ALA A 79 9.87 -6.57 4.72
N ARG A 80 10.45 -5.68 3.93
CA ARG A 80 11.90 -5.52 3.86
C ARG A 80 12.47 -4.93 5.16
N LYS A 81 11.78 -3.96 5.73
CA LYS A 81 12.21 -3.28 6.96
C LYS A 81 12.22 -4.23 8.16
N LEU A 82 11.16 -5.03 8.30
CA LEU A 82 10.96 -5.94 9.43
C LEU A 82 11.43 -7.37 9.14
N LYS A 83 11.86 -7.64 7.91
CA LYS A 83 12.17 -8.99 7.42
C LYS A 83 11.00 -9.95 7.65
N SER A 84 9.79 -9.47 7.37
CA SER A 84 8.54 -10.17 7.64
C SER A 84 8.03 -10.92 6.41
N VAL A 85 8.05 -12.23 6.46
CA VAL A 85 7.45 -13.08 5.43
C VAL A 85 5.95 -12.82 5.32
N ASP A 86 5.27 -12.61 6.44
CA ASP A 86 3.83 -12.37 6.47
C ASP A 86 3.45 -11.11 5.70
N ASN A 87 4.18 -10.01 5.89
CA ASN A 87 3.96 -8.78 5.15
C ASN A 87 4.23 -8.97 3.66
N ALA A 88 5.26 -9.73 3.30
CA ALA A 88 5.58 -10.02 1.91
C ALA A 88 4.48 -10.85 1.25
N ARG A 89 3.95 -11.83 1.95
CA ARG A 89 2.83 -12.66 1.46
C ARG A 89 1.57 -11.84 1.28
N GLU A 90 1.28 -10.97 2.22
CA GLU A 90 0.11 -10.07 2.11
C GLU A 90 0.27 -9.14 0.91
N ALA A 91 1.47 -8.59 0.70
CA ALA A 91 1.76 -7.75 -0.46
C ALA A 91 1.52 -8.54 -1.77
N LEU A 92 1.99 -9.79 -1.83
CA LEU A 92 1.78 -10.65 -2.99
C LEU A 92 0.30 -10.90 -3.24
N GLU A 93 -0.47 -11.14 -2.18
CA GLU A 93 -1.91 -11.36 -2.28
C GLU A 93 -2.62 -10.15 -2.89
N VAL A 94 -2.32 -8.96 -2.41
CA VAL A 94 -2.91 -7.72 -2.93
C VAL A 94 -2.44 -7.47 -4.37
N ALA A 95 -1.16 -7.67 -4.66
CA ALA A 95 -0.61 -7.49 -6.01
C ALA A 95 -1.24 -8.47 -7.00
N SER A 96 -1.43 -9.73 -6.60
CA SER A 96 -2.07 -10.75 -7.43
C SER A 96 -3.53 -10.39 -7.72
N SER A 97 -4.22 -9.87 -6.73
CA SER A 97 -5.60 -9.38 -6.87
C SER A 97 -5.67 -8.25 -7.90
N LEU A 98 -4.74 -7.29 -7.81
CA LEU A 98 -4.67 -6.18 -8.76
C LEU A 98 -4.33 -6.67 -10.16
N LEU A 99 -3.44 -7.64 -10.29
CA LEU A 99 -3.09 -8.26 -11.57
C LEU A 99 -4.32 -8.89 -12.23
N GLN A 100 -5.16 -9.56 -11.44
CA GLN A 100 -6.40 -10.16 -11.94
C GLN A 100 -7.42 -9.11 -12.39
N ILE A 101 -7.45 -7.97 -11.72
CA ILE A 101 -8.35 -6.87 -12.07
C ILE A 101 -7.86 -6.20 -13.36
N ASP A 102 -6.56 -5.96 -13.47
CA ASP A 102 -6.00 -5.23 -14.61
C ASP A 102 -4.54 -5.65 -14.83
N ILE A 103 -4.34 -6.60 -15.75
CA ILE A 103 -3.01 -7.17 -16.03
C ILE A 103 -2.03 -6.12 -16.57
N ARG A 104 -2.55 -5.02 -17.11
CA ARG A 104 -1.71 -3.96 -17.70
C ARG A 104 -1.49 -2.78 -16.76
N TYR A 105 -1.95 -2.91 -15.50
CA TYR A 105 -1.80 -1.83 -14.55
C TYR A 105 -0.32 -1.65 -14.16
N ARG A 106 0.26 -0.53 -14.60
CA ARG A 106 1.65 -0.15 -14.29
C ARG A 106 2.61 -1.35 -14.41
N ASP A 107 3.48 -1.55 -13.42
CA ASP A 107 4.47 -2.62 -13.37
C ASP A 107 3.99 -3.81 -12.51
N ILE A 108 2.67 -4.05 -12.45
CA ILE A 108 2.12 -5.03 -11.51
C ILE A 108 2.67 -6.45 -11.74
N ARG A 109 2.94 -6.83 -12.98
CA ARG A 109 3.51 -8.16 -13.26
C ARG A 109 4.90 -8.30 -12.68
N GLU A 110 5.73 -7.27 -12.85
CA GLU A 110 7.08 -7.24 -12.27
C GLU A 110 7.03 -7.22 -10.75
N ARG A 111 6.05 -6.52 -10.18
CA ARG A 111 5.86 -6.49 -8.72
C ARG A 111 5.52 -7.86 -8.17
N VAL A 112 4.63 -8.60 -8.83
CA VAL A 112 4.28 -9.97 -8.43
C VAL A 112 5.52 -10.86 -8.46
N ASN A 113 6.29 -10.80 -9.53
CA ASN A 113 7.52 -11.60 -9.66
C ASN A 113 8.54 -11.22 -8.58
N GLY A 114 8.70 -9.92 -8.33
CA GLY A 114 9.60 -9.42 -7.29
C GLY A 114 9.20 -9.87 -5.89
N LEU A 115 7.90 -9.89 -5.62
CA LEU A 115 7.38 -10.31 -4.32
C LEU A 115 7.58 -11.81 -4.10
N ASN A 116 7.40 -12.63 -5.14
CA ASN A 116 7.71 -14.06 -5.06
C ASN A 116 9.19 -14.29 -4.72
N ALA A 117 10.09 -13.52 -5.35
CA ALA A 117 11.51 -13.59 -5.06
C ALA A 117 11.82 -13.13 -3.64
N LEU A 118 11.18 -12.06 -3.19
CA LEU A 118 11.37 -11.53 -1.83
C LEU A 118 10.95 -12.55 -0.78
N ILE A 119 9.81 -13.23 -0.99
CA ILE A 119 9.34 -14.26 -0.06
C ILE A 119 10.38 -15.37 0.07
N LYS A 120 10.93 -15.85 -1.05
CA LYS A 120 11.96 -16.89 -1.03
C LYS A 120 13.20 -16.43 -0.26
N GLU A 121 13.64 -15.21 -0.53
CA GLU A 121 14.80 -14.61 0.15
C GLU A 121 14.56 -14.54 1.66
N LEU A 122 13.41 -14.06 2.09
CA LEU A 122 13.09 -13.94 3.51
C LEU A 122 12.96 -15.31 4.19
N GLN A 123 12.42 -16.31 3.48
CA GLN A 123 12.31 -17.67 4.00
C GLN A 123 13.70 -18.30 4.17
N GLU A 124 14.61 -18.09 3.23
CA GLU A 124 15.98 -18.61 3.31
C GLU A 124 16.72 -18.02 4.51
N VAL A 125 16.60 -16.70 4.72
CA VAL A 125 17.22 -16.01 5.86
C VAL A 125 16.65 -16.58 7.17
N SER A 126 15.34 -16.78 7.25
CA SER A 126 14.69 -17.36 8.43
C SER A 126 15.19 -18.77 8.71
N ASN A 127 15.39 -19.59 7.67
CA ASN A 127 15.84 -20.96 7.81
C ASN A 127 17.30 -21.05 8.23
N THR A 128 18.15 -20.09 7.84
CA THR A 128 19.58 -20.10 8.18
C THR A 128 19.87 -19.56 9.58
N THR A 129 18.94 -18.83 10.18
CA THR A 129 19.10 -18.27 11.53
C THR A 129 18.51 -19.16 12.62
N ALA A 130 17.89 -20.25 12.22
CA ALA A 130 17.27 -21.17 13.18
C ALA A 130 18.29 -22.01 13.93
#